data_452c7cf27163f772b6e41dea829409c4
#
_entry.id   452c7cf27163f772b6e41dea829409c4
#
_cell.length_a   1.000
_cell.length_b   1.000
_cell.length_c   1.000
_cell.angle_alpha   90.00
_cell.angle_beta   90.00
_cell.angle_gamma   90.00
#
_symmetry.space_group_name_H-M   'P 1'
#
loop_
_entity.id
_entity.type
_entity.pdbx_description
1 polymer ?
#
loop_
_entity_poly.entity_id
_entity_poly.type
_entity_poly.pdbx_seq_one_letter_code
_entity_poly.pdbx_strand_id
1 'polypeptide(L)' 'MKQNLCDEGKQYREDFLALNKTMPLLMRERIIKTYFQHKRKCEHCDLTWRKEE' A
#
# COMPACT_ATOMS: atom_id res chain seq x y z
N MET A 1 12.88 -11.26 -6.64
CA MET A 1 13.02 -10.93 -5.85
C MET A 1 12.14 -11.01 -4.79
N LYS A 2 12.34 -10.76 -3.75
CA LYS A 2 11.55 -10.91 -2.75
C LYS A 2 10.95 -9.76 -2.29
N GLN A 3 9.70 -9.67 -2.17
CA GLN A 3 9.09 -8.57 -1.58
C GLN A 3 9.04 -8.83 -0.18
N ASN A 4 9.50 -8.00 0.65
CA ASN A 4 9.50 -8.15 2.06
C ASN A 4 8.37 -7.40 2.74
N LEU A 5 7.27 -7.25 2.06
CA LEU A 5 6.11 -6.64 2.68
C LEU A 5 5.44 -7.64 3.59
N CYS A 6 4.87 -7.17 4.68
CA CYS A 6 4.12 -8.04 5.56
C CYS A 6 2.80 -8.38 4.87
N ASP A 7 2.06 -9.34 5.43
CA ASP A 7 0.83 -9.78 4.77
C ASP A 7 -0.14 -8.63 4.57
N GLU A 8 -0.29 -7.79 5.57
CA GLU A 8 -1.18 -6.65 5.44
C GLU A 8 -0.68 -5.67 4.41
N GLY A 9 0.62 -5.47 4.40
CA GLY A 9 1.21 -4.56 3.42
C GLY A 9 1.00 -5.01 2.00
N LYS A 10 1.07 -6.32 1.78
CA LYS A 10 0.83 -6.85 0.46
C LYS A 10 -0.60 -6.58 0.01
N GLN A 11 -1.55 -6.76 0.92
CA GLN A 11 -2.95 -6.56 0.62
C GLN A 11 -3.19 -5.09 0.29
N TYR A 12 -2.65 -4.18 1.10
CA TYR A 12 -2.83 -2.76 0.86
C TYR A 12 -2.20 -2.33 -0.46
N ARG A 13 -1.07 -2.90 -0.78
CA ARG A 13 -0.41 -2.56 -2.03
C ARG A 13 -1.24 -3.03 -3.21
N GLU A 14 -1.80 -4.22 -3.14
CA GLU A 14 -2.63 -4.72 -4.21
C GLU A 14 -3.85 -3.85 -4.40
N ASP A 15 -4.46 -3.42 -3.30
CA ASP A 15 -5.61 -2.54 -3.38
C ASP A 15 -5.20 -1.22 -4.04
N PHE A 16 -4.05 -0.71 -3.66
CA PHE A 16 -3.57 0.55 -4.21
C PHE A 16 -3.34 0.44 -5.72
N LEU A 17 -2.75 -0.64 -6.16
CA LEU A 17 -2.47 -0.84 -7.57
C LEU A 17 -3.74 -1.10 -8.36
N ALA A 18 -4.78 -1.54 -7.70
CA ALA A 18 -6.04 -1.81 -8.36
C ALA A 18 -6.95 -0.59 -8.46
N LEU A 19 -6.48 0.55 -7.98
CA LEU A 19 -7.30 1.75 -8.04
C LEU A 19 -7.60 2.12 -9.48
N ASN A 20 -8.83 2.52 -9.72
CA ASN A 20 -9.17 2.97 -11.07
C ASN A 20 -10.28 3.99 -10.97
N LYS A 21 -10.60 4.60 -12.09
CA LYS A 21 -11.53 5.72 -12.09
C LYS A 21 -12.97 5.33 -11.81
N THR A 22 -13.30 4.05 -11.97
CA THR A 22 -14.66 3.62 -11.72
C THR A 22 -14.97 3.45 -10.27
N MET A 23 -13.94 3.47 -9.41
CA MET A 23 -14.18 3.32 -7.99
C MET A 23 -14.63 4.63 -7.39
N PRO A 24 -15.49 4.59 -6.35
CA PRO A 24 -15.92 5.80 -5.67
C PRO A 24 -14.72 6.53 -5.07
N LEU A 25 -14.80 7.84 -5.07
CA LEU A 25 -13.71 8.64 -4.54
C LEU A 25 -13.41 8.29 -3.09
N LEU A 26 -14.44 8.08 -2.30
CA LEU A 26 -14.26 7.75 -0.89
C LEU A 26 -13.46 6.47 -0.72
N MET A 27 -13.74 5.50 -1.56
CA MET A 27 -13.01 4.25 -1.48
C MET A 27 -11.57 4.43 -1.85
N ARG A 28 -11.32 5.20 -2.90
CA ARG A 28 -9.94 5.44 -3.31
C ARG A 28 -9.16 6.16 -2.24
N GLU A 29 -9.76 7.15 -1.62
CA GLU A 29 -9.09 7.88 -0.56
C GLU A 29 -8.78 7.00 0.62
N ARG A 30 -9.72 6.11 0.95
CA ARG A 30 -9.54 5.22 2.06
C ARG A 30 -8.38 4.27 1.83
N ILE A 31 -8.33 3.72 0.63
CA ILE A 31 -7.25 2.80 0.29
C ILE A 31 -5.91 3.50 0.35
N ILE A 32 -5.83 4.70 -0.20
CA ILE A 32 -4.58 5.44 -0.20
C ILE A 32 -4.15 5.78 1.21
N LYS A 33 -5.07 6.24 2.04
CA LYS A 33 -4.74 6.59 3.41
C LYS A 33 -4.26 5.38 4.19
N THR A 34 -4.97 4.26 4.07
CA THR A 34 -4.61 3.06 4.80
C THR A 34 -3.21 2.59 4.36
N TYR A 35 -2.97 2.65 3.07
CA TYR A 35 -1.69 2.23 2.52
C TYR A 35 -0.55 3.06 3.11
N PHE A 36 -0.68 4.36 3.07
CA PHE A 36 0.39 5.22 3.58
C PHE A 36 0.54 5.14 5.09
N GLN A 37 -0.56 4.99 5.81
CA GLN A 37 -0.48 4.87 7.25
C GLN A 37 0.24 3.59 7.63
N HIS A 38 -0.08 2.51 6.96
CA HIS A 38 0.58 1.24 7.24
C HIS A 38 2.07 1.34 6.91
N LYS A 39 2.38 1.98 5.81
CA LYS A 39 3.76 2.13 5.41
C LYS A 39 4.57 2.86 6.49
N ARG A 40 3.97 3.89 7.07
CA ARG A 40 4.67 4.63 8.09
C ARG A 40 4.83 3.87 9.38
N LYS A 41 3.82 3.08 9.73
CA LYS A 41 3.88 2.34 10.98
C LYS A 41 4.76 1.12 10.87
N CYS A 42 4.80 0.50 9.72
CA CYS A 42 5.53 -0.73 9.54
C CYS A 42 6.88 -0.44 8.92
N GLU A 43 7.92 -0.48 9.73
CA GLU A 43 9.26 -0.24 9.24
C GLU A 43 9.62 -1.17 8.10
N HIS A 44 9.16 -2.39 8.20
CA HIS A 44 9.48 -3.40 7.22
C HIS A 44 8.99 -2.97 5.83
N CYS A 45 7.74 -2.52 5.76
CA CYS A 45 7.19 -2.09 4.50
C CYS A 45 7.84 -0.81 4.00
N ASP A 46 8.17 0.08 4.92
CA ASP A 46 8.80 1.33 4.55
C ASP A 46 10.15 1.09 3.89
N LEU A 47 10.94 0.20 4.45
CA LEU A 47 12.25 -0.10 3.89
C LEU A 47 12.12 -0.75 2.53
N THR A 48 11.16 -1.65 2.38
CA THR A 48 10.98 -2.32 1.10
C THR A 48 10.62 -1.33 0.01
N TRP A 49 9.77 -0.38 0.32
CA TRP A 49 9.38 0.58 -0.68
C TRP A 49 10.47 1.54 -1.04
N ARG A 50 11.30 1.89 -0.10
CA ARG A 50 12.42 2.76 -0.41
C ARG A 50 13.35 2.12 -1.40
N LYS A 51 13.51 0.80 -1.29
CA LYS A 51 14.38 0.12 -2.21
C LYS A 51 13.80 0.06 -3.59
N GLU A 52 12.51 0.01 -3.69
CA GLU A 52 11.88 -0.08 -5.00
C GLU A 52 11.94 1.22 -5.76
N GLU A 53 12.12 2.30 -5.06
CA GLU A 53 12.27 3.56 -5.74
C GLU A 53 13.65 3.72 -6.31
#